data_256f7dc81c5e76a883e305daa33e4fb9
#
_entry.id   256f7dc81c5e76a883e305daa33e4fb9
#
_cell.length_a   1.000
_cell.length_b   1.000
_cell.length_c   1.000
_cell.angle_alpha   90.00
_cell.angle_beta   90.00
_cell.angle_gamma   90.00
#
_symmetry.space_group_name_H-M   'P 1'
#
loop_
_entity.id
_entity.type
_entity.pdbx_description
1 polymer ?
#
loop_
_entity_poly.entity_id
_entity_poly.type
_entity_poly.pdbx_seq_one_letter_code
_entity_poly.pdbx_strand_id
1 'polypeptide(L)'
;NLLEEETKMKKNSLQELGWALGVMLLPVLYAVWVYETLPENLSIHFDLSGKGNAFLPKFLVVSAFPIVMMLLEVMIYWTTIAKDILNRTFKHLIRWIFPFTFVSLYLATIYRGLNEEFDIRKTAAMVVALVFIIVGNYLPKKVQADRELINRKWAYLFVLLGFITFIVSIFYL
;
A
#
# COMPACT_ATOMS: atom_id res chain seq x y z
N ASN A 1 24.65 17.32 19.59
CA ASN A 1 25.72 16.96 18.67
C ASN A 1 25.06 16.42 17.39
N LEU A 2 25.37 17.01 16.22
CA LEU A 2 24.75 16.68 14.93
C LEU A 2 24.86 15.19 14.59
N LEU A 3 26.00 14.57 14.91
CA LEU A 3 26.22 13.14 14.67
C LEU A 3 25.30 12.24 15.52
N GLU A 4 24.98 12.65 16.73
CA GLU A 4 24.04 11.92 17.58
C GLU A 4 22.60 12.01 17.07
N GLU A 5 22.18 13.17 16.57
CA GLU A 5 20.87 13.36 15.97
C GLU A 5 20.70 12.55 14.68
N GLU A 6 21.70 12.54 13.79
CA GLU A 6 21.70 11.71 12.59
C GLU A 6 21.61 10.22 12.91
N THR A 7 22.38 9.76 13.90
CA THR A 7 22.39 8.36 14.33
C THR A 7 21.01 7.97 14.90
N LYS A 8 20.42 8.84 15.71
CA LYS A 8 19.08 8.64 16.28
C LYS A 8 17.99 8.59 15.20
N MET A 9 18.06 9.49 14.20
CA MET A 9 17.11 9.50 13.09
C MET A 9 17.21 8.23 12.23
N LYS A 10 18.42 7.75 11.93
CA LYS A 10 18.62 6.48 11.21
C LYS A 10 18.09 5.29 12.01
N LYS A 11 18.36 5.23 13.30
CA LYS A 11 17.86 4.17 14.19
C LYS A 11 16.33 4.15 14.21
N ASN A 12 15.67 5.30 14.34
CA ASN A 12 14.22 5.40 14.34
C ASN A 12 13.62 4.97 12.99
N SER A 13 14.27 5.32 11.87
CA SER A 13 13.83 4.90 10.54
C SER A 13 13.95 3.38 10.34
N LEU A 14 14.99 2.74 10.85
CA LEU A 14 15.15 1.29 10.79
C LEU A 14 14.13 0.56 11.66
N GLN A 15 13.80 1.10 12.83
CA GLN A 15 12.73 0.55 13.67
C GLN A 15 11.37 0.64 12.98
N GLU A 16 11.07 1.78 12.35
CA GLU A 16 9.84 1.98 11.58
C GLU A 16 9.75 0.99 10.41
N LEU A 17 10.84 0.80 9.66
CA LEU A 17 10.93 -0.22 8.61
C LEU A 17 10.65 -1.63 9.16
N GLY A 18 11.24 -1.97 10.30
CA GLY A 18 10.98 -3.25 10.95
C GLY A 18 9.50 -3.46 11.27
N TRP A 19 8.81 -2.43 11.76
CA TRP A 19 7.36 -2.47 11.98
C TRP A 19 6.57 -2.62 10.68
N ALA A 20 6.93 -1.87 9.63
CA ALA A 20 6.26 -1.95 8.33
C ALA A 20 6.38 -3.36 7.72
N LEU A 21 7.58 -3.94 7.72
CA LEU A 21 7.81 -5.30 7.24
C LEU A 21 7.08 -6.34 8.12
N GLY A 22 7.05 -6.14 9.44
CA GLY A 22 6.30 -6.99 10.37
C GLY A 22 4.79 -6.98 10.05
N VAL A 23 4.22 -5.82 9.81
CA VAL A 23 2.81 -5.68 9.42
C VAL A 23 2.54 -6.33 8.06
N MET A 24 3.44 -6.17 7.07
CA MET A 24 3.32 -6.83 5.77
C MET A 24 3.44 -8.36 5.87
N LEU A 25 4.16 -8.88 6.85
CA LEU A 25 4.32 -10.32 7.06
C LEU A 25 3.05 -10.98 7.63
N LEU A 26 2.22 -10.27 8.39
CA LEU A 26 1.02 -10.82 9.01
C LEU A 26 0.07 -11.51 8.00
N PRO A 27 -0.33 -10.86 6.88
CA PRO A 27 -1.19 -11.52 5.90
C PRO A 27 -0.50 -12.67 5.16
N VAL A 28 0.84 -12.67 5.09
CA VAL A 28 1.61 -13.79 4.51
C VAL A 28 1.51 -15.01 5.44
N LEU A 29 1.63 -14.82 6.75
CA LEU A 29 1.43 -15.91 7.72
C LEU A 29 0.02 -16.50 7.61
N TYR A 30 -0.99 -15.65 7.43
CA TYR A 30 -2.35 -16.12 7.16
C TYR A 30 -2.44 -16.94 5.86
N ALA A 31 -1.84 -16.45 4.77
CA ALA A 31 -1.81 -17.15 3.49
C ALA A 31 -1.11 -18.51 3.57
N VAL A 32 -0.01 -18.61 4.34
CA VAL A 32 0.67 -19.88 4.63
C VAL A 32 -0.23 -20.81 5.42
N TRP A 33 -0.94 -20.31 6.42
CA TRP A 33 -1.86 -21.11 7.23
C TRP A 33 -3.00 -21.73 6.43
N VAL A 34 -3.55 -20.99 5.45
CA VAL A 34 -4.65 -21.46 4.57
C VAL A 34 -4.15 -22.09 3.27
N TYR A 35 -2.85 -22.29 3.10
CA TYR A 35 -2.22 -22.66 1.82
C TYR A 35 -2.84 -23.89 1.17
N GLU A 36 -3.14 -24.93 1.94
CA GLU A 36 -3.70 -26.19 1.43
C GLU A 36 -5.16 -26.03 0.94
N THR A 37 -5.87 -25.03 1.44
CA THR A 37 -7.26 -24.75 1.02
C THR A 37 -7.34 -23.81 -0.17
N LEU A 38 -6.22 -23.17 -0.55
CA LEU A 38 -6.17 -22.29 -1.71
C LEU A 38 -6.19 -23.07 -3.03
N PRO A 39 -6.87 -22.54 -4.07
CA PRO A 39 -6.79 -23.11 -5.41
C PRO A 39 -5.36 -23.06 -5.95
N GLU A 40 -5.01 -23.97 -6.87
CA GLU A 40 -3.66 -24.08 -7.44
C GLU A 40 -3.17 -22.78 -8.10
N ASN A 41 -4.09 -22.03 -8.69
CA ASN A 41 -3.81 -20.72 -9.28
C ASN A 41 -4.70 -19.65 -8.65
N LEU A 42 -4.07 -18.55 -8.21
CA LEU A 42 -4.76 -17.38 -7.67
C LEU A 42 -4.80 -16.28 -8.71
N SER A 43 -5.94 -15.62 -8.81
CA SER A 43 -6.06 -14.45 -9.67
C SER A 43 -5.37 -13.26 -9.03
N ILE A 44 -4.46 -12.65 -9.80
CA ILE A 44 -3.69 -11.46 -9.40
C ILE A 44 -4.13 -10.19 -10.10
N HIS A 45 -4.99 -10.32 -11.10
CA HIS A 45 -5.61 -9.21 -11.80
C HIS A 45 -7.05 -9.55 -12.11
N PHE A 46 -7.93 -8.54 -12.02
CA PHE A 46 -9.37 -8.67 -12.20
C PHE A 46 -9.87 -7.64 -13.21
N ASP A 47 -10.81 -8.04 -14.04
CA ASP A 47 -11.48 -7.12 -14.94
C ASP A 47 -12.56 -6.27 -14.22
N LEU A 48 -13.20 -5.37 -14.96
CA LEU A 48 -14.26 -4.51 -14.42
C LEU A 48 -15.50 -5.29 -13.94
N SER A 49 -15.68 -6.52 -14.39
CA SER A 49 -16.77 -7.40 -13.93
C SER A 49 -16.40 -8.18 -12.66
N GLY A 50 -15.16 -8.05 -12.17
CA GLY A 50 -14.65 -8.76 -11.01
C GLY A 50 -14.18 -10.19 -11.31
N LYS A 51 -14.08 -10.57 -12.58
CA LYS A 51 -13.53 -11.86 -13.00
C LYS A 51 -12.01 -11.78 -13.08
N GLY A 52 -11.34 -12.81 -12.57
CA GLY A 52 -9.90 -12.93 -12.72
C GLY A 52 -9.51 -13.13 -14.18
N ASN A 53 -8.54 -12.37 -14.67
CA ASN A 53 -8.04 -12.44 -16.05
C ASN A 53 -6.52 -12.63 -16.14
N ALA A 54 -5.80 -12.62 -15.00
CA ALA A 54 -4.42 -13.05 -14.91
C ALA A 54 -4.22 -13.88 -13.64
N PHE A 55 -3.53 -15.00 -13.77
CA PHE A 55 -3.37 -15.98 -12.71
C PHE A 55 -1.90 -16.31 -12.46
N LEU A 56 -1.55 -16.57 -11.22
CA LEU A 56 -0.26 -17.12 -10.82
C LEU A 56 -0.45 -18.37 -9.96
N PRO A 57 0.48 -19.32 -10.02
CA PRO A 57 0.51 -20.44 -9.08
C PRO A 57 0.50 -19.95 -7.63
N LYS A 58 -0.31 -20.60 -6.77
CA LYS A 58 -0.46 -20.21 -5.37
C LYS A 58 0.87 -20.09 -4.63
N PHE A 59 1.83 -20.95 -4.97
CA PHE A 59 3.15 -20.92 -4.33
C PHE A 59 3.88 -19.59 -4.62
N LEU A 60 3.78 -19.04 -5.83
CA LEU A 60 4.39 -17.75 -6.17
C LEU A 60 3.69 -16.58 -5.46
N VAL A 61 2.36 -16.65 -5.36
CA VAL A 61 1.58 -15.61 -4.66
C VAL A 61 1.88 -15.61 -3.16
N VAL A 62 2.09 -16.78 -2.56
CA VAL A 62 2.33 -16.89 -1.11
C VAL A 62 3.80 -16.69 -0.75
N SER A 63 4.76 -16.95 -1.64
CA SER A 63 6.20 -16.84 -1.37
C SER A 63 6.87 -15.66 -2.09
N ALA A 64 7.03 -15.77 -3.41
CA ALA A 64 7.83 -14.81 -4.18
C ALA A 64 7.21 -13.41 -4.22
N PHE A 65 5.90 -13.29 -4.37
CA PHE A 65 5.23 -12.01 -4.47
C PHE A 65 5.39 -11.13 -3.20
N PRO A 66 5.13 -11.65 -1.98
CA PRO A 66 5.40 -10.88 -0.76
C PRO A 66 6.86 -10.46 -0.59
N ILE A 67 7.81 -11.34 -0.96
CA ILE A 67 9.23 -11.01 -0.89
C ILE A 67 9.56 -9.81 -1.77
N VAL A 68 9.08 -9.79 -3.02
CA VAL A 68 9.27 -8.67 -3.93
C VAL A 68 8.65 -7.39 -3.36
N MET A 69 7.44 -7.46 -2.78
CA MET A 69 6.79 -6.30 -2.17
C MET A 69 7.53 -5.78 -0.94
N MET A 70 8.07 -6.67 -0.09
CA MET A 70 8.91 -6.25 1.03
C MET A 70 10.23 -5.61 0.58
N LEU A 71 10.83 -6.09 -0.50
CA LEU A 71 12.02 -5.44 -1.10
C LEU A 71 11.69 -4.05 -1.64
N LEU A 72 10.53 -3.85 -2.26
CA LEU A 72 10.06 -2.53 -2.69
C LEU A 72 9.86 -1.60 -1.50
N GLU A 73 9.33 -2.08 -0.38
CA GLU A 73 9.21 -1.29 0.85
C GLU A 73 10.58 -0.85 1.39
N VAL A 74 11.56 -1.74 1.40
CA VAL A 74 12.94 -1.38 1.76
C VAL A 74 13.47 -0.28 0.84
N MET A 75 13.22 -0.34 -0.47
CA MET A 75 13.61 0.70 -1.42
C MET A 75 12.90 2.04 -1.13
N ILE A 76 11.61 2.02 -0.78
CA ILE A 76 10.86 3.23 -0.38
C ILE A 76 11.52 3.88 0.84
N TYR A 77 11.85 3.10 1.87
CA TYR A 77 12.57 3.61 3.04
C TYR A 77 13.92 4.19 2.67
N TRP A 78 14.69 3.49 1.86
CA TRP A 78 16.01 3.96 1.43
C TRP A 78 15.92 5.30 0.68
N THR A 79 14.99 5.42 -0.24
CA THR A 79 14.77 6.66 -1.00
C THR A 79 14.30 7.81 -0.11
N THR A 80 13.46 7.54 0.89
CA THR A 80 13.00 8.57 1.84
C THR A 80 14.06 8.99 2.85
N ILE A 81 15.07 8.15 3.12
CA ILE A 81 16.25 8.52 3.91
C ILE A 81 17.20 9.37 3.06
N ALA A 82 17.44 8.96 1.80
CA ALA A 82 18.36 9.66 0.89
C ALA A 82 17.86 11.05 0.45
N LYS A 83 16.52 11.23 0.39
CA LYS A 83 15.90 12.53 0.10
C LYS A 83 15.66 13.28 1.40
N ASP A 84 16.11 14.53 1.46
CA ASP A 84 15.87 15.41 2.60
C ASP A 84 14.39 15.88 2.60
N ILE A 85 13.51 15.04 3.13
CA ILE A 85 12.09 15.33 3.27
C ILE A 85 11.86 16.02 4.62
N LEU A 86 11.68 17.33 4.59
CA LEU A 86 11.47 18.16 5.79
C LEU A 86 10.12 17.87 6.47
N ASN A 87 9.07 17.59 5.71
CA ASN A 87 7.76 17.31 6.31
C ASN A 87 7.71 15.89 6.87
N ARG A 88 7.84 15.79 8.19
CA ARG A 88 7.85 14.50 8.92
C ARG A 88 6.57 13.69 8.68
N THR A 89 5.40 14.32 8.70
CA THR A 89 4.12 13.63 8.49
C THR A 89 4.03 13.04 7.10
N PHE A 90 4.46 13.79 6.07
CA PHE A 90 4.47 13.31 4.69
C PHE A 90 5.45 12.15 4.49
N LYS A 91 6.61 12.18 5.16
CA LYS A 91 7.59 11.09 5.15
C LYS A 91 7.01 9.79 5.73
N HIS A 92 6.35 9.86 6.88
CA HIS A 92 5.67 8.70 7.46
C HIS A 92 4.53 8.20 6.58
N LEU A 93 3.77 9.12 6.00
CA LEU A 93 2.68 8.78 5.09
C LEU A 93 3.16 7.94 3.90
N ILE A 94 4.22 8.38 3.19
CA ILE A 94 4.77 7.64 2.05
C ILE A 94 5.21 6.23 2.48
N ARG A 95 5.84 6.11 3.65
CA ARG A 95 6.33 4.85 4.18
C ARG A 95 5.22 3.87 4.59
N TRP A 96 4.05 4.36 4.98
CA TRP A 96 2.96 3.52 5.46
C TRP A 96 1.86 3.27 4.43
N ILE A 97 1.77 4.09 3.40
CA ILE A 97 0.74 3.92 2.36
C ILE A 97 0.94 2.63 1.56
N PHE A 98 2.20 2.27 1.30
CA PHE A 98 2.53 1.05 0.57
C PHE A 98 2.24 -0.22 1.38
N PRO A 99 2.71 -0.39 2.64
CA PRO A 99 2.31 -1.50 3.50
C PRO A 99 0.80 -1.63 3.66
N PHE A 100 0.09 -0.53 3.89
CA PHE A 100 -1.36 -0.52 4.00
C PHE A 100 -2.03 -1.05 2.73
N THR A 101 -1.62 -0.55 1.56
CA THR A 101 -2.15 -0.98 0.26
C THR A 101 -1.85 -2.46 0.01
N PHE A 102 -0.61 -2.88 0.25
CA PHE A 102 -0.22 -4.29 0.12
C PHE A 102 -1.05 -5.20 1.02
N VAL A 103 -1.11 -4.93 2.32
CA VAL A 103 -1.87 -5.76 3.28
C VAL A 103 -3.33 -5.88 2.86
N SER A 104 -3.97 -4.77 2.51
CA SER A 104 -5.39 -4.75 2.14
C SER A 104 -5.68 -5.54 0.87
N LEU A 105 -4.90 -5.32 -0.19
CA LEU A 105 -5.11 -5.98 -1.48
C LEU A 105 -4.65 -7.45 -1.45
N TYR A 106 -3.57 -7.75 -0.74
CA TYR A 106 -3.09 -9.12 -0.61
C TYR A 106 -4.07 -9.99 0.17
N LEU A 107 -4.59 -9.50 1.32
CA LEU A 107 -5.64 -10.20 2.06
C LEU A 107 -6.89 -10.40 1.20
N ALA A 108 -7.31 -9.38 0.45
CA ALA A 108 -8.45 -9.49 -0.46
C ALA A 108 -8.22 -10.56 -1.54
N THR A 109 -7.00 -10.66 -2.08
CA THR A 109 -6.62 -11.68 -3.07
C THR A 109 -6.68 -13.09 -2.48
N ILE A 110 -6.12 -13.29 -1.29
CA ILE A 110 -6.16 -14.59 -0.59
C ILE A 110 -7.61 -14.95 -0.25
N TYR A 111 -8.38 -14.00 0.30
CA TYR A 111 -9.78 -14.24 0.65
C TYR A 111 -10.65 -14.53 -0.58
N ARG A 112 -10.42 -13.86 -1.71
CA ARG A 112 -11.06 -14.16 -3.00
C ARG A 112 -10.73 -15.58 -3.47
N GLY A 113 -9.52 -16.07 -3.25
CA GLY A 113 -9.13 -17.45 -3.54
C GLY A 113 -9.89 -18.48 -2.71
N LEU A 114 -10.24 -18.14 -1.46
CA LEU A 114 -11.02 -18.99 -0.55
C LEU A 114 -12.54 -18.89 -0.77
N ASN A 115 -13.00 -17.74 -1.24
CA ASN A 115 -14.43 -17.44 -1.43
C ASN A 115 -14.64 -16.74 -2.78
N GLU A 116 -15.10 -17.49 -3.76
CA GLU A 116 -15.32 -17.00 -5.12
C GLU A 116 -16.45 -15.95 -5.23
N GLU A 117 -17.34 -15.86 -4.23
CA GLU A 117 -18.39 -14.85 -4.19
C GLU A 117 -17.89 -13.48 -3.67
N PHE A 118 -16.69 -13.44 -3.08
CA PHE A 118 -16.14 -12.20 -2.55
C PHE A 118 -15.84 -11.20 -3.67
N ASP A 119 -16.45 -10.01 -3.63
CA ASP A 119 -16.19 -8.96 -4.61
C ASP A 119 -14.96 -8.14 -4.26
N ILE A 120 -13.83 -8.52 -4.88
CA ILE A 120 -12.56 -7.83 -4.69
C ILE A 120 -12.57 -6.39 -5.22
N ARG A 121 -13.45 -6.06 -6.18
CA ARG A 121 -13.53 -4.70 -6.76
C ARG A 121 -13.86 -3.67 -5.70
N LYS A 122 -14.78 -3.99 -4.80
CA LYS A 122 -15.18 -3.12 -3.70
C LYS A 122 -13.97 -2.79 -2.80
N THR A 123 -13.23 -3.81 -2.40
CA THR A 123 -12.02 -3.62 -1.58
C THR A 123 -10.96 -2.80 -2.33
N ALA A 124 -10.69 -3.13 -3.59
CA ALA A 124 -9.71 -2.40 -4.40
C ALA A 124 -10.12 -0.93 -4.59
N ALA A 125 -11.40 -0.66 -4.92
CA ALA A 125 -11.90 0.69 -5.07
C ALA A 125 -11.81 1.51 -3.77
N MET A 126 -12.14 0.90 -2.62
CA MET A 126 -11.99 1.56 -1.32
C MET A 126 -10.53 1.90 -0.99
N VAL A 127 -9.60 0.98 -1.24
CA VAL A 127 -8.16 1.22 -1.02
C VAL A 127 -7.67 2.35 -1.91
N VAL A 128 -7.99 2.34 -3.20
CA VAL A 128 -7.63 3.41 -4.15
C VAL A 128 -8.24 4.75 -3.73
N ALA A 129 -9.50 4.76 -3.31
CA ALA A 129 -10.17 5.96 -2.82
C ALA A 129 -9.46 6.56 -1.61
N LEU A 130 -9.12 5.74 -0.61
CA LEU A 130 -8.39 6.17 0.58
C LEU A 130 -7.00 6.72 0.23
N VAL A 131 -6.26 6.03 -0.65
CA VAL A 131 -4.95 6.49 -1.14
C VAL A 131 -5.09 7.86 -1.80
N PHE A 132 -6.07 8.07 -2.68
CA PHE A 132 -6.30 9.36 -3.33
C PHE A 132 -6.65 10.47 -2.34
N ILE A 133 -7.52 10.21 -1.37
CA ILE A 133 -7.89 11.19 -0.33
C ILE A 133 -6.67 11.58 0.49
N ILE A 134 -5.92 10.60 0.96
CA ILE A 134 -4.74 10.81 1.80
C ILE A 134 -3.65 11.54 1.03
N VAL A 135 -3.26 11.03 -0.13
CA VAL A 135 -2.20 11.62 -0.97
C VAL A 135 -2.61 13.03 -1.39
N GLY A 136 -3.83 13.21 -1.90
CA GLY A 136 -4.33 14.51 -2.33
C GLY A 136 -4.33 15.56 -1.22
N ASN A 137 -4.65 15.18 0.01
CA ASN A 137 -4.62 16.09 1.15
C ASN A 137 -3.20 16.52 1.55
N TYR A 138 -2.18 15.69 1.29
CA TYR A 138 -0.79 15.96 1.70
C TYR A 138 0.11 16.49 0.59
N LEU A 139 -0.21 16.23 -0.68
CA LEU A 139 0.60 16.63 -1.84
C LEU A 139 0.94 18.14 -1.92
N PRO A 140 0.04 19.09 -1.58
CA PRO A 140 0.34 20.50 -1.69
C PRO A 140 1.17 21.04 -0.52
N LYS A 141 1.50 20.22 0.47
CA LYS A 141 2.31 20.66 1.62
C LYS A 141 3.78 20.73 1.21
N LYS A 142 4.47 21.78 1.67
CA LYS A 142 5.91 21.93 1.45
C LYS A 142 6.67 20.72 1.99
N VAL A 143 7.31 19.99 1.12
CA VAL A 143 8.07 18.78 1.43
C VAL A 143 9.55 19.06 1.51
N GLN A 144 10.05 19.96 0.66
CA GLN A 144 11.38 20.56 0.70
C GLN A 144 11.26 22.06 0.93
N ALA A 145 12.31 22.68 1.46
CA ALA A 145 12.30 24.06 2.02
C ALA A 145 11.52 25.10 1.20
N ASP A 146 11.52 25.03 -0.13
CA ASP A 146 10.85 26.01 -0.99
C ASP A 146 9.99 25.43 -2.13
N ARG A 147 9.74 24.11 -2.13
CA ARG A 147 8.97 23.46 -3.21
C ARG A 147 7.70 22.82 -2.71
N GLU A 148 6.58 23.16 -3.36
CA GLU A 148 5.35 22.37 -3.31
C GLU A 148 5.46 21.21 -4.30
N LEU A 149 5.05 20.01 -3.89
CA LEU A 149 5.09 18.81 -4.76
C LEU A 149 4.16 18.98 -5.97
N ILE A 150 2.99 19.59 -5.73
CA ILE A 150 1.97 19.73 -6.75
C ILE A 150 1.10 20.96 -6.47
N ASN A 151 0.54 21.56 -7.50
CA ASN A 151 -0.38 22.68 -7.35
C ASN A 151 -1.64 22.24 -6.57
N ARG A 152 -2.11 23.08 -5.66
CA ARG A 152 -3.28 22.82 -4.81
C ARG A 152 -4.55 22.43 -5.59
N LYS A 153 -4.72 22.93 -6.81
CA LYS A 153 -5.86 22.55 -7.68
C LYS A 153 -5.87 21.06 -8.00
N TRP A 154 -4.71 20.48 -8.31
CA TRP A 154 -4.58 19.05 -8.56
C TRP A 154 -4.80 18.22 -7.29
N ALA A 155 -4.33 18.72 -6.15
CA ALA A 155 -4.57 18.06 -4.88
C ALA A 155 -6.06 17.97 -4.53
N TYR A 156 -6.83 19.05 -4.73
CA TYR A 156 -8.28 19.01 -4.58
C TYR A 156 -8.95 18.04 -5.55
N LEU A 157 -8.45 17.95 -6.79
CA LEU A 157 -8.96 16.97 -7.75
C LEU A 157 -8.75 15.53 -7.27
N PHE A 158 -7.57 15.20 -6.75
CA PHE A 158 -7.30 13.87 -6.16
C PHE A 158 -8.24 13.57 -4.99
N VAL A 159 -8.42 14.51 -4.07
CA VAL A 159 -9.33 14.34 -2.95
C VAL A 159 -10.77 14.12 -3.44
N LEU A 160 -11.23 14.92 -4.41
CA LEU A 160 -12.57 14.79 -4.98
C LEU A 160 -12.77 13.44 -5.68
N LEU A 161 -11.80 13.01 -6.50
CA LEU A 161 -11.83 11.70 -7.14
C LEU A 161 -11.86 10.56 -6.11
N GLY A 162 -11.07 10.69 -5.03
CA GLY A 162 -11.10 9.74 -3.93
C GLY A 162 -12.47 9.63 -3.27
N PHE A 163 -13.12 10.75 -2.97
CA PHE A 163 -14.48 10.75 -2.40
C PHE A 163 -15.51 10.16 -3.36
N ILE A 164 -15.47 10.50 -4.66
CA ILE A 164 -16.35 9.94 -5.67
C ILE A 164 -16.16 8.42 -5.74
N THR A 165 -14.91 7.95 -5.83
CA THR A 165 -14.59 6.51 -5.87
C THR A 165 -15.07 5.80 -4.61
N PHE A 166 -14.92 6.42 -3.44
CA PHE A 166 -15.38 5.88 -2.16
C PHE A 166 -16.91 5.70 -2.14
N ILE A 167 -17.64 6.73 -2.54
CA ILE A 167 -19.11 6.68 -2.63
C ILE A 167 -19.56 5.60 -3.62
N VAL A 168 -18.95 5.56 -4.81
CA VAL A 168 -19.24 4.55 -5.83
C VAL A 168 -18.98 3.15 -5.29
N SER A 169 -17.88 2.92 -4.57
CA SER A 169 -17.56 1.61 -4.00
C SER A 169 -18.57 1.13 -2.96
N ILE A 170 -19.23 2.05 -2.24
CA ILE A 170 -20.24 1.69 -1.22
C ILE A 170 -21.58 1.37 -1.87
N PHE A 171 -22.01 2.15 -2.85
CA PHE A 171 -23.40 2.11 -3.35
C PHE A 171 -23.57 1.35 -4.66
N TYR A 172 -22.52 1.15 -5.45
CA TYR A 172 -22.61 0.59 -6.80
C TYR A 172 -21.71 -0.63 -7.04
N LEU A 173 -20.81 -0.95 -6.15
CA LEU A 173 -20.01 -2.19 -6.13
C LEU A 173 -20.38 -3.05 -4.91
#